data_ff885352b5e7b8a3c43a0d7981b1eb36
#
_entry.id   ff885352b5e7b8a3c43a0d7981b1eb36
#
_cell.length_a   1.000
_cell.length_b   1.000
_cell.length_c   1.000
_cell.angle_alpha   90.00
_cell.angle_beta   90.00
_cell.angle_gamma   90.00
#
_symmetry.space_group_name_H-M   'P 1'
#
loop_
_entity.id
_entity.type
_entity.pdbx_description
1 polymer ?
#
loop_
_entity_poly.entity_id
_entity_poly.type
_entity_poly.pdbx_seq_one_letter_code
_entity_poly.pdbx_strand_id
1 'polypeptide(L)'
;MSTTRYELGIDATKLDAIDMHVHLEVDGHGHQSLPPTLTEASAKYFKAEDRTPSLDRIAEIYRELNIAAVVFTVDARTQLKHEPNSIEDLIAGAARNNDVLIPFGSVDPRTGPEAIRGATRQAEDLGARGFKFHPSLQGFDPSNEQFYPLWETLQELRLPAIFHTGQNGMGAGLPGGYGIKLAYSNPLLLDAVAADFPELQIIMAHPSVPWQDEA
;
A
#
# COMPACT_ATOMS: atom_id res chain seq x y z
N MET A 1 5.54 -6.87 25.04
CA MET A 1 4.85 -5.57 24.94
C MET A 1 3.49 -5.83 24.32
N SER A 2 2.40 -5.27 24.83
CA SER A 2 1.07 -5.42 24.20
C SER A 2 1.11 -4.71 22.85
N THR A 3 0.85 -5.43 21.79
CA THR A 3 0.79 -4.86 20.43
C THR A 3 -0.48 -4.02 20.35
N THR A 4 -0.37 -2.76 19.93
CA THR A 4 -1.53 -1.90 19.73
C THR A 4 -2.35 -2.42 18.56
N ARG A 5 -3.64 -2.67 18.78
CA ARG A 5 -4.58 -3.02 17.73
C ARG A 5 -5.36 -1.78 17.31
N TYR A 6 -5.54 -1.59 16.01
CA TYR A 6 -6.36 -0.51 15.48
C TYR A 6 -7.87 -0.87 15.62
N GLU A 7 -8.65 0.12 16.04
CA GLU A 7 -10.10 0.09 16.04
C GLU A 7 -10.63 1.34 15.32
N LEU A 8 -11.57 1.16 14.39
CA LEU A 8 -12.11 2.24 13.59
C LEU A 8 -12.95 3.18 14.46
N GLY A 9 -12.57 4.45 14.54
CA GLY A 9 -13.28 5.51 15.25
C GLY A 9 -13.94 6.54 14.34
N ILE A 10 -13.88 6.33 13.01
CA ILE A 10 -14.38 7.27 12.01
C ILE A 10 -15.90 7.17 11.88
N ASP A 11 -16.56 8.33 11.92
CA ASP A 11 -17.96 8.49 11.51
C ASP A 11 -18.01 9.05 10.08
N ALA A 12 -18.13 8.15 9.10
CA ALA A 12 -18.11 8.51 7.68
C ALA A 12 -19.24 9.47 7.27
N THR A 13 -20.30 9.59 8.08
CA THR A 13 -21.41 10.52 7.77
C THR A 13 -21.06 11.98 8.03
N LYS A 14 -19.94 12.25 8.71
CA LYS A 14 -19.44 13.58 9.06
C LYS A 14 -18.29 14.06 8.20
N LEU A 15 -17.81 13.22 7.30
CA LEU A 15 -16.66 13.53 6.44
C LEU A 15 -17.11 13.98 5.05
N ASP A 16 -16.33 14.85 4.44
CA ASP A 16 -16.52 15.28 3.06
C ASP A 16 -16.03 14.23 2.06
N ALA A 17 -14.96 13.49 2.41
CA ALA A 17 -14.38 12.44 1.56
C ALA A 17 -13.50 11.46 2.37
N ILE A 18 -13.04 10.41 1.69
CA ILE A 18 -11.98 9.52 2.16
C ILE A 18 -10.92 9.47 1.05
N ASP A 19 -9.70 9.91 1.37
CA ASP A 19 -8.56 9.71 0.48
C ASP A 19 -8.05 8.28 0.62
N MET A 20 -8.14 7.52 -0.46
CA MET A 20 -7.79 6.10 -0.47
C MET A 20 -6.31 5.83 -0.71
N HIS A 21 -5.44 6.87 -0.82
CA HIS A 21 -4.08 6.65 -1.31
C HIS A 21 -3.02 7.55 -0.67
N VAL A 22 -2.68 7.29 0.59
CA VAL A 22 -1.68 8.06 1.32
C VAL A 22 -0.52 7.16 1.76
N HIS A 23 0.68 7.45 1.24
CA HIS A 23 1.90 6.73 1.59
C HIS A 23 2.54 7.26 2.87
N LEU A 24 2.98 6.35 3.74
CA LEU A 24 3.94 6.64 4.80
C LEU A 24 5.35 6.36 4.27
N GLU A 25 6.15 7.40 4.10
CA GLU A 25 7.50 7.29 3.55
C GLU A 25 8.57 7.04 4.61
N VAL A 26 8.35 7.48 5.85
CA VAL A 26 9.27 7.32 6.98
C VAL A 26 8.49 6.84 8.21
N ASP A 27 8.95 5.77 8.84
CA ASP A 27 8.34 5.25 10.07
C ASP A 27 8.76 6.03 11.33
N GLY A 28 8.23 5.63 12.49
CA GLY A 28 8.50 6.28 13.78
C GLY A 28 9.95 6.17 14.25
N HIS A 29 10.75 5.31 13.64
CA HIS A 29 12.18 5.13 13.91
C HIS A 29 13.08 5.85 12.91
N GLY A 30 12.51 6.54 11.91
CA GLY A 30 13.24 7.25 10.87
C GLY A 30 13.71 6.35 9.72
N HIS A 31 13.22 5.11 9.64
CA HIS A 31 13.50 4.22 8.51
C HIS A 31 12.65 4.64 7.30
N GLN A 32 13.27 4.67 6.11
CA GLN A 32 12.61 5.04 4.86
C GLN A 32 12.03 3.81 4.17
N SER A 33 10.86 3.96 3.55
CA SER A 33 10.17 2.90 2.79
C SER A 33 10.94 2.43 1.55
N LEU A 34 11.80 3.29 1.01
CA LEU A 34 12.56 3.05 -0.21
C LEU A 34 14.07 3.14 0.03
N PRO A 35 14.89 2.40 -0.75
CA PRO A 35 16.33 2.59 -0.77
C PRO A 35 16.71 4.02 -1.13
N PRO A 36 17.79 4.60 -0.56
CA PRO A 36 18.22 5.99 -0.83
C PRO A 36 18.29 6.33 -2.31
N THR A 37 18.83 5.43 -3.13
CA THR A 37 18.94 5.63 -4.60
C THR A 37 17.57 5.86 -5.26
N LEU A 38 16.53 5.12 -4.84
CA LEU A 38 15.17 5.30 -5.37
C LEU A 38 14.54 6.58 -4.82
N THR A 39 14.74 6.89 -3.55
CA THR A 39 14.26 8.13 -2.92
C THR A 39 14.80 9.35 -3.64
N GLU A 40 16.11 9.41 -3.87
CA GLU A 40 16.76 10.50 -4.60
C GLU A 40 16.26 10.64 -6.06
N ALA A 41 16.14 9.50 -6.78
CA ALA A 41 15.63 9.50 -8.14
C ALA A 41 14.18 9.97 -8.23
N SER A 42 13.34 9.53 -7.29
CA SER A 42 11.93 9.93 -7.20
C SER A 42 11.79 11.41 -6.86
N ALA A 43 12.54 11.92 -5.88
CA ALA A 43 12.54 13.33 -5.53
C ALA A 43 12.93 14.22 -6.73
N LYS A 44 13.95 13.81 -7.50
CA LYS A 44 14.36 14.51 -8.72
C LYS A 44 13.29 14.45 -9.82
N TYR A 45 12.69 13.28 -10.05
CA TYR A 45 11.67 13.09 -11.07
C TYR A 45 10.41 13.91 -10.79
N PHE A 46 9.90 13.83 -9.57
CA PHE A 46 8.68 14.55 -9.16
C PHE A 46 8.94 16.00 -8.78
N LYS A 47 10.20 16.46 -8.77
CA LYS A 47 10.59 17.80 -8.29
C LYS A 47 10.01 18.09 -6.90
N ALA A 48 9.93 17.06 -6.09
CA ALA A 48 9.41 17.14 -4.73
C ALA A 48 10.50 17.63 -3.79
N GLU A 49 10.14 18.57 -2.91
CA GLU A 49 10.92 18.83 -1.71
C GLU A 49 10.83 17.60 -0.78
N ASP A 50 11.84 17.41 0.06
CA ASP A 50 11.82 16.36 1.08
C ASP A 50 10.71 16.66 2.10
N ARG A 51 9.55 16.03 1.87
CA ARG A 51 8.37 16.13 2.73
C ARG A 51 7.97 14.73 3.15
N THR A 52 8.50 14.32 4.28
CA THR A 52 8.19 13.05 4.93
C THR A 52 7.42 13.30 6.23
N PRO A 53 6.12 13.68 6.15
CA PRO A 53 5.34 13.95 7.34
C PRO A 53 5.16 12.69 8.18
N SER A 54 5.22 12.83 9.50
CA SER A 54 4.81 11.77 10.41
C SER A 54 3.31 11.47 10.28
N LEU A 55 2.86 10.31 10.74
CA LEU A 55 1.43 9.97 10.77
C LEU A 55 0.59 10.98 11.55
N ASP A 56 1.12 11.50 12.67
CA ASP A 56 0.42 12.52 13.45
C ASP A 56 0.27 13.83 12.64
N ARG A 57 1.29 14.21 11.85
CA ARG A 57 1.18 15.38 10.97
C ARG A 57 0.22 15.14 9.80
N ILE A 58 0.21 13.95 9.22
CA ILE A 58 -0.79 13.55 8.22
C ILE A 58 -2.19 13.69 8.82
N ALA A 59 -2.41 13.14 10.00
CA ALA A 59 -3.71 13.21 10.69
C ALA A 59 -4.18 14.66 10.93
N GLU A 60 -3.27 15.56 11.36
CA GLU A 60 -3.60 16.97 11.50
C GLU A 60 -4.10 17.60 10.20
N ILE A 61 -3.37 17.38 9.09
CA ILE A 61 -3.73 17.93 7.77
C ILE A 61 -5.11 17.42 7.35
N TYR A 62 -5.36 16.12 7.49
CA TYR A 62 -6.62 15.52 7.06
C TYR A 62 -7.81 15.92 7.94
N ARG A 63 -7.60 16.18 9.24
CA ARG A 63 -8.64 16.77 10.10
C ARG A 63 -9.00 18.19 9.67
N GLU A 64 -8.01 19.01 9.33
CA GLU A 64 -8.25 20.38 8.84
C GLU A 64 -9.07 20.39 7.54
N LEU A 65 -8.93 19.36 6.71
CA LEU A 65 -9.67 19.19 5.45
C LEU A 65 -11.02 18.52 5.62
N ASN A 66 -11.37 18.04 6.80
CA ASN A 66 -12.56 17.18 7.06
C ASN A 66 -12.61 15.91 6.18
N ILE A 67 -11.45 15.31 5.91
CA ILE A 67 -11.27 14.14 5.05
C ILE A 67 -10.56 13.04 5.87
N ALA A 68 -11.00 11.79 5.77
CA ALA A 68 -10.22 10.66 6.29
C ALA A 68 -9.17 10.19 5.27
N ALA A 69 -8.12 9.53 5.75
CA ALA A 69 -7.05 9.01 4.91
C ALA A 69 -6.79 7.52 5.13
N VAL A 70 -6.77 6.75 4.05
CA VAL A 70 -6.21 5.40 4.05
C VAL A 70 -4.70 5.50 3.93
N VAL A 71 -3.99 5.10 4.99
CA VAL A 71 -2.54 5.21 5.10
C VAL A 71 -1.88 3.83 5.02
N PHE A 72 -0.78 3.74 4.28
CA PHE A 72 -0.06 2.48 4.08
C PHE A 72 1.41 2.72 3.72
N THR A 73 2.18 1.63 3.77
CA THR A 73 3.49 1.50 3.15
C THR A 73 3.46 0.40 2.11
N VAL A 74 4.58 0.10 1.44
CA VAL A 74 4.70 -1.01 0.48
C VAL A 74 5.88 -1.89 0.86
N ASP A 75 5.58 -3.14 1.22
CA ASP A 75 6.62 -4.14 1.46
C ASP A 75 7.10 -4.73 0.12
N ALA A 76 8.23 -4.27 -0.35
CA ALA A 76 8.87 -4.71 -1.60
C ALA A 76 10.27 -5.31 -1.36
N ARG A 77 10.49 -5.88 -0.17
CA ARG A 77 11.81 -6.36 0.30
C ARG A 77 12.49 -7.31 -0.66
N THR A 78 11.75 -8.20 -1.32
CA THR A 78 12.32 -9.16 -2.26
C THR A 78 12.87 -8.48 -3.52
N GLN A 79 12.17 -7.48 -4.05
CA GLN A 79 12.57 -6.77 -5.25
C GLN A 79 13.66 -5.74 -4.96
N LEU A 80 13.47 -4.94 -3.93
CA LEU A 80 14.32 -3.79 -3.63
C LEU A 80 15.54 -4.16 -2.79
N LYS A 81 15.57 -5.35 -2.16
CA LYS A 81 16.59 -5.73 -1.17
C LYS A 81 16.74 -4.69 -0.06
N HIS A 82 15.61 -4.15 0.36
CA HIS A 82 15.47 -3.11 1.37
C HIS A 82 14.30 -3.45 2.29
N GLU A 83 14.50 -3.31 3.59
CA GLU A 83 13.44 -3.59 4.57
C GLU A 83 12.33 -2.54 4.45
N PRO A 84 11.04 -2.92 4.57
CA PRO A 84 9.93 -1.99 4.56
C PRO A 84 9.87 -1.18 5.86
N ASN A 85 9.06 -0.13 5.87
CA ASN A 85 8.68 0.55 7.10
C ASN A 85 7.96 -0.40 8.07
N SER A 86 8.09 -0.13 9.37
CA SER A 86 7.42 -0.87 10.42
C SER A 86 5.89 -0.79 10.28
N ILE A 87 5.25 -1.94 10.06
CA ILE A 87 3.79 -2.02 10.05
C ILE A 87 3.21 -1.77 11.44
N GLU A 88 3.91 -2.13 12.49
CA GLU A 88 3.53 -1.88 13.87
C GLU A 88 3.48 -0.37 14.16
N ASP A 89 4.44 0.39 13.68
CA ASP A 89 4.47 1.86 13.83
C ASP A 89 3.33 2.51 13.06
N LEU A 90 3.06 2.05 11.83
CA LEU A 90 1.95 2.54 11.03
C LEU A 90 0.62 2.29 11.75
N ILE A 91 0.39 1.07 12.21
CA ILE A 91 -0.84 0.70 12.93
C ILE A 91 -0.96 1.49 14.25
N ALA A 92 0.11 1.60 15.03
CA ALA A 92 0.10 2.35 16.29
C ALA A 92 -0.17 3.84 16.06
N GLY A 93 0.41 4.43 15.02
CA GLY A 93 0.17 5.82 14.62
C GLY A 93 -1.27 6.05 14.17
N ALA A 94 -1.82 5.15 13.36
CA ALA A 94 -3.21 5.19 12.94
C ALA A 94 -4.18 4.98 14.12
N ALA A 95 -3.85 4.09 15.06
CA ALA A 95 -4.67 3.86 16.26
C ALA A 95 -4.75 5.10 17.17
N ARG A 96 -3.69 5.90 17.27
CA ARG A 96 -3.73 7.18 17.98
C ARG A 96 -4.57 8.25 17.27
N ASN A 97 -4.81 8.07 15.98
CA ASN A 97 -5.52 8.99 15.09
C ASN A 97 -6.69 8.30 14.39
N ASN A 98 -7.37 7.41 15.11
CA ASN A 98 -8.39 6.52 14.54
C ASN A 98 -9.70 7.24 14.16
N ASP A 99 -9.80 8.51 14.47
CA ASP A 99 -10.86 9.43 14.05
C ASP A 99 -10.71 9.90 12.59
N VAL A 100 -9.50 9.76 12.00
CA VAL A 100 -9.20 10.29 10.67
C VAL A 100 -8.31 9.37 9.83
N LEU A 101 -7.49 8.47 10.42
CA LEU A 101 -6.62 7.55 9.70
C LEU A 101 -7.16 6.13 9.68
N ILE A 102 -7.07 5.47 8.52
CA ILE A 102 -7.46 4.07 8.28
C ILE A 102 -6.21 3.32 7.82
N PRO A 103 -5.63 2.41 8.62
CA PRO A 103 -4.41 1.72 8.22
C PRO A 103 -4.71 0.55 7.29
N PHE A 104 -4.00 0.51 6.16
CA PHE A 104 -3.91 -0.67 5.32
C PHE A 104 -2.54 -1.34 5.52
N GLY A 105 -2.57 -2.66 5.52
CA GLY A 105 -1.38 -3.48 5.58
C GLY A 105 -0.63 -3.54 4.25
N SER A 106 0.56 -4.13 4.29
CA SER A 106 1.31 -4.54 3.10
C SER A 106 2.14 -5.77 3.42
N VAL A 107 2.25 -6.65 2.46
CA VAL A 107 3.12 -7.84 2.50
C VAL A 107 3.79 -7.97 1.14
N ASP A 108 4.97 -8.57 1.09
CA ASP A 108 5.61 -8.92 -0.18
C ASP A 108 5.08 -10.28 -0.68
N PRO A 109 4.27 -10.33 -1.75
CA PRO A 109 3.67 -11.59 -2.24
C PRO A 109 4.72 -12.66 -2.58
N ARG A 110 5.93 -12.23 -2.94
CA ARG A 110 7.02 -13.13 -3.36
C ARG A 110 7.65 -13.90 -2.19
N THR A 111 7.26 -13.59 -0.95
CA THR A 111 7.66 -14.38 0.22
C THR A 111 6.75 -15.61 0.46
N GLY A 112 5.71 -15.79 -0.39
CA GLY A 112 4.84 -16.95 -0.38
C GLY A 112 4.11 -17.14 0.96
N PRO A 113 4.28 -18.28 1.66
CA PRO A 113 3.58 -18.55 2.92
C PRO A 113 3.84 -17.51 4.02
N GLU A 114 4.95 -16.79 3.98
CA GLU A 114 5.23 -15.70 4.91
C GLU A 114 4.29 -14.52 4.67
N ALA A 115 4.03 -14.17 3.39
CA ALA A 115 3.07 -13.13 3.04
C ALA A 115 1.67 -13.43 3.58
N ILE A 116 1.22 -14.70 3.46
CA ILE A 116 -0.08 -15.14 3.95
C ILE A 116 -0.16 -14.98 5.48
N ARG A 117 0.82 -15.51 6.21
CA ARG A 117 0.87 -15.35 7.68
C ARG A 117 0.96 -13.89 8.10
N GLY A 118 1.73 -13.08 7.35
CA GLY A 118 1.86 -11.65 7.57
C GLY A 118 0.54 -10.93 7.38
N ALA A 119 -0.21 -11.24 6.31
CA ALA A 119 -1.51 -10.67 6.04
C ALA A 119 -2.53 -11.01 7.13
N THR A 120 -2.63 -12.30 7.51
CA THR A 120 -3.51 -12.74 8.59
C THR A 120 -3.19 -12.02 9.90
N ARG A 121 -1.91 -11.97 10.28
CA ARG A 121 -1.48 -11.26 11.50
C ARG A 121 -1.82 -9.77 11.46
N GLN A 122 -1.55 -9.10 10.33
CA GLN A 122 -1.84 -7.66 10.19
C GLN A 122 -3.34 -7.38 10.31
N ALA A 123 -4.18 -8.25 9.77
CA ALA A 123 -5.64 -8.15 9.85
C ALA A 123 -6.16 -8.45 11.27
N GLU A 124 -5.84 -9.62 11.79
CA GLU A 124 -6.46 -10.16 13.00
C GLU A 124 -5.85 -9.59 14.28
N ASP A 125 -4.51 -9.52 14.37
CA ASP A 125 -3.83 -9.07 15.59
C ASP A 125 -3.67 -7.54 15.62
N LEU A 126 -3.37 -6.92 14.47
CA LEU A 126 -3.07 -5.49 14.40
C LEU A 126 -4.27 -4.64 13.97
N GLY A 127 -5.27 -5.23 13.30
CA GLY A 127 -6.49 -4.54 12.89
C GLY A 127 -6.37 -3.74 11.59
N ALA A 128 -5.47 -4.13 10.68
CA ALA A 128 -5.42 -3.56 9.33
C ALA A 128 -6.78 -3.70 8.62
N ARG A 129 -7.19 -2.68 7.87
CA ARG A 129 -8.53 -2.58 7.27
C ARG A 129 -8.55 -2.89 5.77
N GLY A 130 -7.42 -3.27 5.21
CA GLY A 130 -7.20 -3.63 3.83
C GLY A 130 -5.72 -3.80 3.56
N PHE A 131 -5.36 -4.00 2.29
CA PHE A 131 -3.96 -4.19 1.89
C PHE A 131 -3.60 -3.36 0.68
N LYS A 132 -2.35 -2.88 0.64
CA LYS A 132 -1.76 -2.19 -0.50
C LYS A 132 -0.74 -3.07 -1.20
N PHE A 133 -0.88 -3.17 -2.52
CA PHE A 133 0.09 -3.79 -3.42
C PHE A 133 0.57 -2.80 -4.48
N HIS A 134 1.81 -2.94 -4.87
CA HIS A 134 2.42 -2.19 -5.96
C HIS A 134 3.17 -3.17 -6.89
N PRO A 135 2.47 -3.84 -7.82
CA PRO A 135 3.03 -4.96 -8.58
C PRO A 135 4.34 -4.65 -9.28
N SER A 136 4.47 -3.47 -9.89
CA SER A 136 5.73 -3.04 -10.52
C SER A 136 6.87 -2.90 -9.52
N LEU A 137 6.62 -2.29 -8.34
CA LEU A 137 7.65 -2.06 -7.33
C LEU A 137 8.01 -3.35 -6.59
N GLN A 138 7.03 -4.20 -6.33
CA GLN A 138 7.21 -5.51 -5.69
C GLN A 138 7.71 -6.59 -6.64
N GLY A 139 7.66 -6.33 -7.97
CA GLY A 139 8.22 -7.19 -9.01
C GLY A 139 7.43 -8.48 -9.23
N PHE A 140 6.10 -8.43 -9.23
CA PHE A 140 5.25 -9.60 -9.42
C PHE A 140 4.07 -9.32 -10.36
N ASP A 141 3.57 -10.39 -10.99
CA ASP A 141 2.37 -10.40 -11.82
C ASP A 141 1.17 -10.86 -10.96
N PRO A 142 0.16 -10.02 -10.71
CA PRO A 142 -0.98 -10.39 -9.87
C PRO A 142 -1.79 -11.60 -10.38
N SER A 143 -1.81 -11.82 -11.69
CA SER A 143 -2.55 -12.94 -12.33
C SER A 143 -1.84 -14.27 -12.21
N ASN A 144 -0.59 -14.32 -11.75
CA ASN A 144 0.13 -15.57 -11.60
C ASN A 144 -0.44 -16.37 -10.42
N GLU A 145 -0.93 -17.57 -10.72
CA GLU A 145 -1.61 -18.48 -9.77
C GLU A 145 -0.78 -18.77 -8.50
N GLN A 146 0.55 -18.61 -8.54
CA GLN A 146 1.38 -18.78 -7.33
C GLN A 146 0.99 -17.80 -6.20
N PHE A 147 0.34 -16.67 -6.52
CA PHE A 147 -0.11 -15.67 -5.55
C PHE A 147 -1.58 -15.85 -5.13
N TYR A 148 -2.31 -16.76 -5.77
CA TYR A 148 -3.72 -17.02 -5.49
C TYR A 148 -4.03 -17.36 -4.03
N PRO A 149 -3.19 -18.13 -3.30
CA PRO A 149 -3.44 -18.36 -1.88
C PRO A 149 -3.44 -17.07 -1.03
N LEU A 150 -2.75 -16.00 -1.47
CA LEU A 150 -2.82 -14.70 -0.80
C LEU A 150 -4.14 -14.00 -1.11
N TRP A 151 -4.62 -14.04 -2.37
CA TRP A 151 -5.90 -13.44 -2.75
C TRP A 151 -7.07 -14.15 -2.08
N GLU A 152 -7.04 -15.48 -2.00
CA GLU A 152 -8.00 -16.27 -1.23
C GLU A 152 -8.04 -15.85 0.24
N THR A 153 -6.87 -15.70 0.88
CA THR A 153 -6.77 -15.24 2.27
C THR A 153 -7.41 -13.86 2.46
N LEU A 154 -7.13 -12.90 1.57
CA LEU A 154 -7.73 -11.56 1.67
C LEU A 154 -9.24 -11.57 1.46
N GLN A 155 -9.74 -12.40 0.55
CA GLN A 155 -11.16 -12.62 0.32
C GLN A 155 -11.83 -13.21 1.58
N GLU A 156 -11.25 -14.25 2.19
CA GLU A 156 -11.76 -14.87 3.42
C GLU A 156 -11.78 -13.87 4.60
N LEU A 157 -10.76 -13.03 4.70
CA LEU A 157 -10.68 -11.94 5.70
C LEU A 157 -11.65 -10.80 5.38
N ARG A 158 -12.28 -10.77 4.20
CA ARG A 158 -13.17 -9.71 3.69
C ARG A 158 -12.51 -8.34 3.71
N LEU A 159 -11.25 -8.29 3.32
CA LEU A 159 -10.46 -7.06 3.28
C LEU A 159 -10.19 -6.63 1.84
N PRO A 160 -10.38 -5.33 1.52
CA PRO A 160 -10.08 -4.80 0.20
C PRO A 160 -8.57 -4.80 -0.07
N ALA A 161 -8.23 -4.95 -1.36
CA ALA A 161 -6.87 -4.87 -1.86
C ALA A 161 -6.74 -3.70 -2.85
N ILE A 162 -5.88 -2.72 -2.52
CA ILE A 162 -5.53 -1.63 -3.43
C ILE A 162 -4.32 -2.06 -4.25
N PHE A 163 -4.45 -2.07 -5.56
CA PHE A 163 -3.35 -2.29 -6.49
C PHE A 163 -2.95 -0.98 -7.17
N HIS A 164 -1.64 -0.70 -7.20
CA HIS A 164 -1.12 0.31 -8.11
C HIS A 164 -1.31 -0.17 -9.55
N THR A 165 -1.94 0.64 -10.38
CA THR A 165 -2.13 0.38 -11.81
C THR A 165 -1.63 1.56 -12.65
N GLY A 166 -1.18 1.26 -13.87
CA GLY A 166 -0.63 2.26 -14.77
C GLY A 166 0.84 2.60 -14.51
N GLN A 167 1.29 3.66 -15.19
CA GLN A 167 2.68 4.13 -15.10
C GLN A 167 2.98 4.75 -13.74
N ASN A 168 4.25 4.68 -13.35
CA ASN A 168 4.78 5.30 -12.15
C ASN A 168 6.14 5.96 -12.46
N GLY A 169 6.59 6.86 -11.57
CA GLY A 169 7.88 7.53 -11.69
C GLY A 169 9.04 6.80 -10.99
N MET A 170 8.76 5.65 -10.38
CA MET A 170 9.76 4.91 -9.61
C MET A 170 10.86 4.38 -10.54
N GLY A 171 12.12 4.64 -10.17
CA GLY A 171 13.27 4.23 -10.97
C GLY A 171 13.54 5.13 -12.20
N ALA A 172 12.77 6.20 -12.42
CA ALA A 172 13.00 7.13 -13.52
C ALA A 172 14.41 7.73 -13.47
N GLY A 173 15.10 7.69 -14.62
CA GLY A 173 16.49 8.17 -14.74
C GLY A 173 17.56 7.21 -14.23
N LEU A 174 17.20 6.08 -13.64
CA LEU A 174 18.14 5.05 -13.22
C LEU A 174 18.38 3.99 -14.32
N PRO A 175 19.56 3.38 -14.38
CA PRO A 175 19.82 2.31 -15.33
C PRO A 175 18.78 1.18 -15.24
N GLY A 176 18.19 0.81 -16.38
CA GLY A 176 17.14 -0.21 -16.46
C GLY A 176 15.90 0.07 -15.60
N GLY A 177 15.64 1.36 -15.24
CA GLY A 177 14.52 1.72 -14.38
C GLY A 177 14.58 1.06 -13.00
N TYR A 178 15.77 0.78 -12.50
CA TYR A 178 15.99 0.02 -11.24
C TYR A 178 15.36 -1.39 -11.26
N GLY A 179 15.12 -1.97 -12.45
CA GLY A 179 14.47 -3.26 -12.61
C GLY A 179 12.95 -3.24 -12.42
N ILE A 180 12.34 -2.07 -12.27
CA ILE A 180 10.90 -1.89 -12.11
C ILE A 180 10.23 -2.05 -13.48
N LYS A 181 9.29 -3.02 -13.60
CA LYS A 181 8.63 -3.35 -14.86
C LYS A 181 7.20 -2.79 -14.88
N LEU A 182 6.94 -1.86 -15.79
CA LEU A 182 5.62 -1.27 -15.98
C LEU A 182 4.54 -2.32 -16.31
N ALA A 183 4.89 -3.38 -17.03
CA ALA A 183 3.96 -4.45 -17.41
C ALA A 183 3.19 -5.06 -16.21
N TYR A 184 3.80 -5.10 -15.04
CA TYR A 184 3.14 -5.63 -13.83
C TYR A 184 2.05 -4.71 -13.27
N SER A 185 1.98 -3.45 -13.70
CA SER A 185 0.92 -2.51 -13.34
C SER A 185 -0.15 -2.36 -14.43
N ASN A 186 -0.18 -3.26 -15.42
CA ASN A 186 -1.27 -3.32 -16.38
C ASN A 186 -2.56 -3.76 -15.66
N PRO A 187 -3.66 -2.98 -15.69
CA PRO A 187 -4.91 -3.33 -15.01
C PRO A 187 -5.52 -4.64 -15.50
N LEU A 188 -5.29 -5.05 -16.75
CA LEU A 188 -5.75 -6.34 -17.28
C LEU A 188 -5.20 -7.57 -16.52
N LEU A 189 -4.10 -7.41 -15.78
CA LEU A 189 -3.61 -8.49 -14.91
C LEU A 189 -4.50 -8.72 -13.68
N LEU A 190 -5.39 -7.79 -13.38
CA LEU A 190 -6.38 -7.93 -12.30
C LEU A 190 -7.69 -8.57 -12.77
N ASP A 191 -7.92 -8.69 -14.09
CA ASP A 191 -9.13 -9.31 -14.63
C ASP A 191 -9.26 -10.78 -14.20
N ALA A 192 -8.18 -11.57 -14.33
CA ALA A 192 -8.16 -12.95 -13.86
C ALA A 192 -8.38 -13.05 -12.34
N VAL A 193 -7.75 -12.17 -11.57
CA VAL A 193 -7.92 -12.14 -10.09
C VAL A 193 -9.37 -11.82 -9.73
N ALA A 194 -9.98 -10.85 -10.40
CA ALA A 194 -11.37 -10.48 -10.15
C ALA A 194 -12.37 -11.60 -10.55
N ALA A 195 -12.07 -12.33 -11.64
CA ALA A 195 -12.90 -13.44 -12.08
C ALA A 195 -12.82 -14.66 -11.14
N ASP A 196 -11.62 -14.98 -10.64
CA ASP A 196 -11.37 -16.13 -9.80
C ASP A 196 -11.69 -15.88 -8.30
N PHE A 197 -11.65 -14.61 -7.86
CA PHE A 197 -11.96 -14.19 -6.50
C PHE A 197 -13.07 -13.12 -6.46
N PRO A 198 -14.32 -13.49 -6.79
CA PRO A 198 -15.42 -12.54 -7.01
C PRO A 198 -15.88 -11.79 -5.74
N GLU A 199 -15.50 -12.26 -4.56
CA GLU A 199 -15.81 -11.58 -3.30
C GLU A 199 -14.64 -10.70 -2.81
N LEU A 200 -13.47 -10.75 -3.45
CA LEU A 200 -12.35 -9.88 -3.15
C LEU A 200 -12.63 -8.48 -3.71
N GLN A 201 -12.68 -7.49 -2.82
CA GLN A 201 -12.81 -6.09 -3.24
C GLN A 201 -11.47 -5.59 -3.77
N ILE A 202 -11.38 -5.38 -5.09
CA ILE A 202 -10.20 -4.86 -5.77
C ILE A 202 -10.40 -3.37 -6.03
N ILE A 203 -9.41 -2.57 -5.62
CA ILE A 203 -9.36 -1.13 -5.87
C ILE A 203 -8.16 -0.86 -6.76
N MET A 204 -8.40 -0.40 -7.99
CA MET A 204 -7.35 0.05 -8.91
C MET A 204 -7.01 1.51 -8.59
N ALA A 205 -5.78 1.75 -8.18
CA ALA A 205 -5.30 3.10 -7.90
C ALA A 205 -4.83 3.76 -9.19
N HIS A 206 -5.17 5.05 -9.33
CA HIS A 206 -4.86 5.89 -10.49
C HIS A 206 -5.72 5.60 -11.75
N PRO A 207 -5.69 6.51 -12.76
CA PRO A 207 -6.38 6.31 -14.03
C PRO A 207 -5.76 5.26 -14.94
N SER A 208 -4.79 4.48 -14.46
CA SER A 208 -4.11 3.39 -15.17
C SER A 208 -3.42 3.79 -16.49
N VAL A 209 -2.96 5.03 -16.65
CA VAL A 209 -2.25 5.46 -17.88
C VAL A 209 -1.09 4.50 -18.20
N PRO A 210 -0.96 3.98 -19.46
CA PRO A 210 -1.71 4.31 -20.67
C PRO A 210 -2.94 3.43 -20.93
N TRP A 211 -3.40 2.63 -19.98
CA TRP A 211 -4.48 1.63 -20.11
C TRP A 211 -5.81 2.12 -19.51
N GLN A 212 -6.15 3.42 -19.69
CA GLN A 212 -7.36 4.00 -19.09
C GLN A 212 -8.64 3.40 -19.63
N ASP A 213 -8.62 2.97 -20.90
CA ASP A 213 -9.80 2.42 -21.59
C ASP A 213 -10.02 0.94 -21.21
N GLU A 214 -9.01 0.26 -20.69
CA GLU A 214 -9.06 -1.13 -20.24
C GLU A 214 -9.32 -1.27 -18.73
N ALA A 215 -9.21 -0.20 -17.95
CA ALA A 215 -9.30 -0.21 -16.49
C ALA A 215 -10.73 -0.15 -15.94
#